data_c9b1433395cd787158a55cf03f849c57
#
_entry.id   c9b1433395cd787158a55cf03f849c57
#
_cell.length_a   1.000
_cell.length_b   1.000
_cell.length_c   1.000
_cell.angle_alpha   90.00
_cell.angle_beta   90.00
_cell.angle_gamma   90.00
#
_symmetry.space_group_name_H-M   'P 1'
#
loop_
_entity.id
_entity.type
_entity.pdbx_description
1 polymer ?
#
loop_
_entity_poly.entity_id
_entity_poly.type
_entity_poly.pdbx_seq_one_letter_code
_entity_poly.pdbx_strand_id
1 'polypeptide(L)'
;MEGLKLNDTDWINDFKEKRTQYGVSQNRLAVMAGVSREYVSRIESGKVALTEEIKGKFTDALEKLNPENPLEMVLDYVRIRFPTQDVRHIVEDILQLKLDVMIHEDYGFYSYAEHYVLGDVFVLTSPDKEKGTLLELKGKGCRQMESYLLAQHRSWYDFLMDALVEGGVMKRLDLAINDMAGILDIPELTEKCNHEECISVFRSFKSY
;
A
#
# COMPACT_ATOMS: atom_id res chain seq x y z
N MET A 1 -13.20 25.82 24.63
CA MET A 1 -13.84 24.52 24.33
C MET A 1 -14.82 24.75 23.18
N GLU A 2 -14.37 24.58 21.94
CA GLU A 2 -15.28 24.57 20.80
C GLU A 2 -16.12 23.31 20.89
N GLY A 3 -17.44 23.49 21.04
CA GLY A 3 -18.38 22.35 21.08
C GLY A 3 -18.41 21.65 19.72
N LEU A 4 -18.49 20.32 19.74
CA LEU A 4 -18.76 19.52 18.54
C LEU A 4 -19.92 20.15 17.75
N LYS A 5 -19.72 20.32 16.46
CA LYS A 5 -20.80 20.73 15.57
C LYS A 5 -21.84 19.61 15.53
N LEU A 6 -23.12 19.95 15.43
CA LEU A 6 -24.22 18.96 15.39
C LEU A 6 -23.95 17.82 14.38
N ASN A 7 -23.36 18.19 13.26
CA ASN A 7 -22.97 17.27 12.18
C ASN A 7 -21.87 16.25 12.56
N ASP A 8 -21.03 16.56 13.56
CA ASP A 8 -19.97 15.65 14.00
C ASP A 8 -20.51 14.57 14.96
N THR A 9 -21.51 14.91 15.76
CA THR A 9 -22.16 13.95 16.67
C THR A 9 -22.93 12.89 15.86
N ASP A 10 -23.64 13.29 14.80
CA ASP A 10 -24.36 12.38 13.93
C ASP A 10 -23.38 11.44 13.22
N TRP A 11 -22.29 11.96 12.66
CA TRP A 11 -21.26 11.14 12.01
C TRP A 11 -20.65 10.13 13.00
N ILE A 12 -20.34 10.53 14.25
CA ILE A 12 -19.78 9.63 15.26
C ILE A 12 -20.74 8.48 15.56
N ASN A 13 -22.03 8.78 15.72
CA ASN A 13 -23.04 7.77 16.03
C ASN A 13 -23.18 6.77 14.88
N ASP A 14 -23.34 7.25 13.65
CA ASP A 14 -23.47 6.43 12.45
C ASP A 14 -22.22 5.56 12.24
N PHE A 15 -21.05 6.15 12.40
CA PHE A 15 -19.77 5.46 12.27
C PHE A 15 -19.61 4.35 13.31
N LYS A 16 -19.92 4.62 14.58
CA LYS A 16 -19.86 3.65 15.67
C LYS A 16 -20.88 2.52 15.48
N GLU A 17 -22.08 2.84 15.03
CA GLU A 17 -23.12 1.86 14.71
C GLU A 17 -22.63 0.95 13.57
N LYS A 18 -22.17 1.50 12.46
CA LYS A 18 -21.63 0.75 11.33
C LYS A 18 -20.47 -0.14 11.72
N ARG A 19 -19.51 0.37 12.51
CA ARG A 19 -18.41 -0.45 13.05
C ARG A 19 -18.92 -1.64 13.87
N THR A 20 -19.94 -1.42 14.67
CA THR A 20 -20.54 -2.48 15.52
C THR A 20 -21.29 -3.50 14.66
N GLN A 21 -22.03 -3.06 13.65
CA GLN A 21 -22.69 -3.94 12.69
C GLN A 21 -21.69 -4.83 11.92
N TYR A 22 -20.52 -4.28 11.58
CA TYR A 22 -19.43 -5.05 10.94
C TYR A 22 -18.70 -6.00 11.91
N GLY A 23 -19.03 -5.99 13.21
CA GLY A 23 -18.33 -6.79 14.23
C GLY A 23 -16.88 -6.36 14.46
N VAL A 24 -16.50 -5.17 14.01
CA VAL A 24 -15.13 -4.67 14.09
C VAL A 24 -14.83 -4.09 15.46
N SER A 25 -13.81 -4.60 16.14
CA SER A 25 -13.34 -4.03 17.41
C SER A 25 -12.60 -2.71 17.20
N GLN A 26 -12.61 -1.82 18.23
CA GLN A 26 -11.81 -0.59 18.18
C GLN A 26 -10.32 -0.85 17.93
N ASN A 27 -9.79 -1.96 18.44
CA ASN A 27 -8.38 -2.32 18.21
C ASN A 27 -8.13 -2.69 16.76
N ARG A 28 -9.01 -3.48 16.14
CA ARG A 28 -8.89 -3.86 14.72
C ARG A 28 -9.00 -2.64 13.81
N LEU A 29 -9.95 -1.74 14.10
CA LEU A 29 -10.08 -0.47 13.38
C LEU A 29 -8.84 0.42 13.56
N ALA A 30 -8.28 0.48 14.76
CA ALA A 30 -7.08 1.26 15.04
C ALA A 30 -5.87 0.79 14.22
N VAL A 31 -5.67 -0.54 14.14
CA VAL A 31 -4.61 -1.13 13.30
C VAL A 31 -4.81 -0.78 11.83
N MET A 32 -6.04 -0.92 11.32
CA MET A 32 -6.37 -0.60 9.91
C MET A 32 -6.18 0.88 9.60
N ALA A 33 -6.56 1.76 10.53
CA ALA A 33 -6.41 3.21 10.39
C ALA A 33 -4.99 3.71 10.74
N GLY A 34 -4.06 2.84 11.16
CA GLY A 34 -2.70 3.23 11.54
C GLY A 34 -2.66 4.22 12.71
N VAL A 35 -3.48 3.99 13.75
CA VAL A 35 -3.58 4.84 14.95
C VAL A 35 -3.62 3.98 16.21
N SER A 36 -3.61 4.61 17.40
CA SER A 36 -3.81 3.88 18.64
C SER A 36 -5.30 3.58 18.91
N ARG A 37 -5.58 2.51 19.66
CA ARG A 37 -6.94 2.18 20.11
C ARG A 37 -7.56 3.33 20.91
N GLU A 38 -6.76 3.99 21.74
CA GLU A 38 -7.19 5.13 22.57
C GLU A 38 -7.66 6.30 21.70
N TYR A 39 -7.04 6.51 20.54
CA TYR A 39 -7.46 7.54 19.60
C TYR A 39 -8.83 7.21 18.99
N VAL A 40 -9.07 5.95 18.60
CA VAL A 40 -10.40 5.49 18.15
C VAL A 40 -11.45 5.70 19.23
N SER A 41 -11.17 5.30 20.47
CA SER A 41 -12.08 5.49 21.62
C SER A 41 -12.40 6.96 21.87
N ARG A 42 -11.42 7.86 21.70
CA ARG A 42 -11.62 9.31 21.86
C ARG A 42 -12.47 9.90 20.73
N ILE A 43 -12.32 9.42 19.50
CA ILE A 43 -13.20 9.80 18.38
C ILE A 43 -14.64 9.37 18.68
N GLU A 44 -14.87 8.10 19.01
CA GLU A 44 -16.20 7.56 19.27
C GLU A 44 -16.87 8.14 20.52
N SER A 45 -16.10 8.76 21.41
CA SER A 45 -16.62 9.50 22.59
C SER A 45 -16.72 11.01 22.37
N GLY A 46 -16.48 11.50 21.15
CA GLY A 46 -16.56 12.92 20.82
C GLY A 46 -15.49 13.79 21.47
N LYS A 47 -14.36 13.22 21.88
CA LYS A 47 -13.26 13.92 22.57
C LYS A 47 -12.16 14.41 21.62
N VAL A 48 -12.37 14.27 20.32
CA VAL A 48 -11.46 14.71 19.25
C VAL A 48 -12.23 15.60 18.30
N ALA A 49 -11.65 16.74 17.93
CA ALA A 49 -12.20 17.56 16.86
C ALA A 49 -12.05 16.79 15.52
N LEU A 50 -13.16 16.64 14.79
CA LEU A 50 -13.18 15.92 13.51
C LEU A 50 -12.89 16.90 12.37
N THR A 51 -11.95 16.50 11.52
CA THR A 51 -11.74 17.12 10.20
C THR A 51 -12.27 16.16 9.14
N GLU A 52 -12.55 16.66 7.95
CA GLU A 52 -12.99 15.81 6.82
C GLU A 52 -11.91 14.76 6.47
N GLU A 53 -10.64 15.09 6.65
CA GLU A 53 -9.52 14.15 6.49
C GLU A 53 -9.60 12.99 7.48
N ILE A 54 -9.88 13.29 8.76
CA ILE A 54 -10.04 12.26 9.81
C ILE A 54 -11.26 11.40 9.48
N LYS A 55 -12.40 12.00 9.13
CA LYS A 55 -13.61 11.27 8.77
C LYS A 55 -13.36 10.34 7.58
N GLY A 56 -12.74 10.84 6.50
CA GLY A 56 -12.38 10.06 5.32
C GLY A 56 -11.50 8.87 5.67
N LYS A 57 -10.40 9.12 6.39
CA LYS A 57 -9.46 8.07 6.82
C LYS A 57 -10.14 6.94 7.60
N PHE A 58 -11.04 7.28 8.53
CA PHE A 58 -11.73 6.29 9.34
C PHE A 58 -12.84 5.58 8.58
N THR A 59 -13.53 6.27 7.68
CA THR A 59 -14.53 5.66 6.79
C THR A 59 -13.85 4.64 5.87
N ASP A 60 -12.74 4.99 5.23
CA ASP A 60 -11.99 4.08 4.36
C ASP A 60 -11.45 2.86 5.13
N ALA A 61 -10.94 3.07 6.35
CA ALA A 61 -10.49 1.97 7.20
C ALA A 61 -11.63 1.02 7.58
N LEU A 62 -12.82 1.55 7.83
CA LEU A 62 -14.00 0.74 8.16
C LEU A 62 -14.55 -0.01 6.95
N GLU A 63 -14.56 0.61 5.76
CA GLU A 63 -14.97 -0.05 4.52
C GLU A 63 -14.06 -1.22 4.15
N LYS A 64 -12.75 -1.10 4.37
CA LYS A 64 -11.79 -2.21 4.21
C LYS A 64 -12.07 -3.37 5.17
N LEU A 65 -12.75 -3.12 6.28
CA LEU A 65 -13.14 -4.11 7.28
C LEU A 65 -14.60 -4.57 7.12
N ASN A 66 -15.27 -4.16 6.04
CA ASN A 66 -16.63 -4.58 5.73
C ASN A 66 -16.66 -6.10 5.52
N PRO A 67 -17.53 -6.86 6.25
CA PRO A 67 -17.66 -8.30 6.06
C PRO A 67 -18.10 -8.72 4.65
N GLU A 68 -18.73 -7.82 3.89
CA GLU A 68 -19.09 -8.05 2.49
C GLU A 68 -17.89 -7.94 1.54
N ASN A 69 -16.77 -7.34 2.00
CA ASN A 69 -15.50 -7.26 1.28
C ASN A 69 -14.38 -7.92 2.10
N PRO A 70 -14.45 -9.24 2.32
CA PRO A 70 -13.55 -9.93 3.24
C PRO A 70 -12.11 -10.05 2.73
N LEU A 71 -11.91 -9.84 1.43
CA LEU A 71 -10.61 -9.99 0.77
C LEU A 71 -10.15 -8.64 0.23
N GLU A 72 -8.91 -8.28 0.53
CA GLU A 72 -8.24 -7.10 -0.03
C GLU A 72 -7.05 -7.54 -0.88
N MET A 73 -7.03 -7.12 -2.15
CA MET A 73 -5.87 -7.32 -3.00
C MET A 73 -4.91 -6.16 -2.87
N VAL A 74 -3.64 -6.46 -2.61
CA VAL A 74 -2.60 -5.46 -2.42
C VAL A 74 -1.37 -5.78 -3.26
N LEU A 75 -0.64 -4.75 -3.68
CA LEU A 75 0.68 -4.91 -4.29
C LEU A 75 1.70 -5.10 -3.17
N ASP A 76 2.43 -6.21 -3.20
CA ASP A 76 3.43 -6.54 -2.19
C ASP A 76 4.87 -6.46 -2.70
N TYR A 77 5.06 -6.46 -4.02
CA TYR A 77 6.34 -6.22 -4.65
C TYR A 77 6.16 -5.59 -6.01
N VAL A 78 6.92 -4.53 -6.28
CA VAL A 78 7.01 -3.91 -7.60
C VAL A 78 8.47 -3.68 -7.94
N ARG A 79 8.92 -4.19 -9.09
CA ARG A 79 10.24 -3.92 -9.65
C ARG A 79 10.10 -3.56 -11.12
N ILE A 80 10.52 -2.34 -11.47
CA ILE A 80 10.44 -1.79 -12.82
C ILE A 80 11.83 -1.36 -13.24
N ARG A 81 12.28 -1.81 -14.42
CA ARG A 81 13.51 -1.34 -15.04
C ARG A 81 13.16 -0.32 -16.12
N PHE A 82 13.78 0.83 -16.05
CA PHE A 82 13.72 1.88 -17.07
C PHE A 82 14.98 1.87 -17.92
N PRO A 83 14.88 2.10 -19.24
CA PRO A 83 16.05 2.11 -20.13
C PRO A 83 16.95 3.34 -19.95
N THR A 84 16.48 4.36 -19.25
CA THR A 84 17.20 5.60 -18.96
C THR A 84 18.10 5.49 -17.74
N GLN A 85 19.17 6.30 -17.70
CA GLN A 85 20.00 6.53 -16.51
C GLN A 85 19.62 7.82 -15.78
N ASP A 86 18.63 8.55 -16.28
CA ASP A 86 18.15 9.78 -15.67
C ASP A 86 17.30 9.48 -14.43
N VAL A 87 17.97 9.40 -13.27
CA VAL A 87 17.34 9.17 -11.99
C VAL A 87 16.36 10.30 -11.64
N ARG A 88 16.71 11.54 -11.98
CA ARG A 88 15.85 12.70 -11.70
C ARG A 88 14.52 12.58 -12.43
N HIS A 89 14.53 12.22 -13.69
CA HIS A 89 13.32 11.96 -14.47
C HIS A 89 12.46 10.87 -13.81
N ILE A 90 13.06 9.74 -13.39
CA ILE A 90 12.30 8.67 -12.72
C ILE A 90 11.68 9.15 -11.42
N VAL A 91 12.44 9.86 -10.60
CA VAL A 91 11.98 10.30 -9.27
C VAL A 91 10.99 11.45 -9.36
N GLU A 92 11.27 12.47 -10.18
CA GLU A 92 10.48 13.70 -10.16
C GLU A 92 9.28 13.63 -11.10
N ASP A 93 9.42 13.01 -12.28
CA ASP A 93 8.33 12.97 -13.26
C ASP A 93 7.44 11.71 -13.10
N ILE A 94 8.04 10.53 -12.84
CA ILE A 94 7.27 9.28 -12.76
C ILE A 94 6.77 9.02 -11.34
N LEU A 95 7.66 9.05 -10.32
CA LEU A 95 7.28 8.86 -8.92
C LEU A 95 6.61 10.11 -8.32
N GLN A 96 6.81 11.28 -8.93
CA GLN A 96 6.37 12.59 -8.44
C GLN A 96 6.84 12.85 -7.00
N LEU A 97 8.08 12.47 -6.74
CA LEU A 97 8.81 12.73 -5.50
C LEU A 97 9.92 13.75 -5.77
N LYS A 98 10.52 14.28 -4.73
CA LYS A 98 11.67 15.18 -4.87
C LYS A 98 12.96 14.40 -4.72
N LEU A 99 13.85 14.45 -5.70
CA LEU A 99 15.16 13.77 -5.60
C LEU A 99 15.99 14.29 -4.41
N ASP A 100 15.89 15.57 -4.12
CA ASP A 100 16.67 16.22 -3.04
C ASP A 100 16.32 15.72 -1.62
N VAL A 101 15.19 15.01 -1.43
CA VAL A 101 14.85 14.38 -0.15
C VAL A 101 15.27 12.91 -0.06
N MET A 102 15.78 12.34 -1.15
CA MET A 102 16.32 10.98 -1.15
C MET A 102 17.77 10.97 -0.69
N ILE A 103 18.14 9.95 0.04
CA ILE A 103 19.54 9.71 0.43
C ILE A 103 20.22 9.01 -0.74
N HIS A 104 21.35 9.56 -1.19
CA HIS A 104 22.21 8.92 -2.19
C HIS A 104 23.28 8.08 -1.48
N GLU A 105 23.41 6.84 -1.92
CA GLU A 105 24.41 5.88 -1.45
C GLU A 105 25.27 5.41 -2.63
N ASP A 106 26.59 5.41 -2.45
CA ASP A 106 27.60 5.07 -3.46
C ASP A 106 27.83 3.54 -3.61
N TYR A 107 26.87 2.76 -3.18
CA TYR A 107 26.80 1.31 -3.40
C TYR A 107 25.41 0.90 -3.87
N GLY A 108 25.31 -0.24 -4.54
CA GLY A 108 24.04 -0.73 -5.09
C GLY A 108 23.86 -2.24 -4.92
N PHE A 109 22.73 -2.74 -5.39
CA PHE A 109 22.35 -4.16 -5.37
C PHE A 109 22.14 -4.63 -6.80
N TYR A 110 22.06 -5.95 -7.02
CA TYR A 110 21.78 -6.55 -8.34
C TYR A 110 22.76 -6.09 -9.45
N SER A 111 24.03 -5.84 -9.07
CA SER A 111 25.08 -5.29 -9.92
C SER A 111 24.81 -3.86 -10.41
N TYR A 112 23.91 -3.09 -9.77
CA TYR A 112 23.87 -1.64 -9.87
C TYR A 112 24.96 -1.04 -8.98
N ALA A 113 25.49 0.13 -9.37
CA ALA A 113 26.65 0.72 -8.68
C ALA A 113 26.26 1.55 -7.47
N GLU A 114 25.11 2.22 -7.54
CA GLU A 114 24.64 3.17 -6.55
C GLU A 114 23.11 3.14 -6.46
N HIS A 115 22.56 3.76 -5.43
CA HIS A 115 21.11 3.91 -5.30
C HIS A 115 20.72 5.19 -4.56
N TYR A 116 19.48 5.59 -4.81
CA TYR A 116 18.78 6.63 -4.09
C TYR A 116 17.67 5.98 -3.28
N VAL A 117 17.54 6.35 -2.00
CA VAL A 117 16.56 5.74 -1.10
C VAL A 117 15.77 6.80 -0.33
N LEU A 118 14.46 6.60 -0.27
CA LEU A 118 13.55 7.35 0.62
C LEU A 118 12.71 6.34 1.40
N GLY A 119 13.12 6.09 2.64
CA GLY A 119 12.53 5.01 3.46
C GLY A 119 12.73 3.65 2.80
N ASP A 120 11.64 3.02 2.34
CA ASP A 120 11.65 1.72 1.68
C ASP A 120 11.44 1.81 0.14
N VAL A 121 11.55 3.01 -0.45
CA VAL A 121 11.54 3.24 -1.91
C VAL A 121 12.98 3.33 -2.41
N PHE A 122 13.37 2.41 -3.30
CA PHE A 122 14.73 2.32 -3.84
C PHE A 122 14.76 2.58 -5.33
N VAL A 123 15.65 3.46 -5.77
CA VAL A 123 15.95 3.74 -7.18
C VAL A 123 17.43 3.48 -7.41
N LEU A 124 17.76 2.39 -8.09
CA LEU A 124 19.12 1.96 -8.32
C LEU A 124 19.58 2.38 -9.71
N THR A 125 20.83 2.83 -9.85
CA THR A 125 21.41 3.21 -11.11
C THR A 125 22.83 2.66 -11.30
N SER A 126 23.31 2.68 -12.53
CA SER A 126 24.61 2.16 -12.92
C SER A 126 25.20 3.02 -14.03
N PRO A 127 26.52 3.20 -14.11
CA PRO A 127 27.18 3.80 -15.25
C PRO A 127 27.02 2.98 -16.54
N ASP A 128 26.63 1.71 -16.43
CA ASP A 128 26.33 0.84 -17.58
C ASP A 128 24.98 1.22 -18.19
N LYS A 129 25.02 1.80 -19.39
CA LYS A 129 23.83 2.26 -20.11
C LYS A 129 22.83 1.16 -20.45
N GLU A 130 23.30 -0.08 -20.61
CA GLU A 130 22.42 -1.20 -20.91
C GLU A 130 21.56 -1.60 -19.72
N LYS A 131 21.99 -1.31 -18.50
CA LYS A 131 21.22 -1.59 -17.28
C LYS A 131 20.09 -0.60 -17.05
N GLY A 132 20.30 0.67 -17.38
CA GLY A 132 19.36 1.74 -17.06
C GLY A 132 19.17 1.94 -15.56
N THR A 133 17.96 2.30 -15.16
CA THR A 133 17.57 2.55 -13.77
C THR A 133 16.56 1.51 -13.31
N LEU A 134 16.65 1.06 -12.06
CA LEU A 134 15.75 0.06 -11.46
C LEU A 134 15.03 0.67 -10.28
N LEU A 135 13.72 0.74 -10.35
CA LEU A 135 12.84 1.02 -9.20
C LEU A 135 12.53 -0.30 -8.49
N GLU A 136 12.66 -0.30 -7.17
CA GLU A 136 12.30 -1.43 -6.33
C GLU A 136 11.48 -0.99 -5.12
N LEU A 137 10.31 -1.61 -4.97
CA LEU A 137 9.38 -1.46 -3.85
C LEU A 137 9.12 -2.85 -3.29
N LYS A 138 9.45 -3.08 -2.03
CA LYS A 138 9.21 -4.37 -1.34
C LYS A 138 8.26 -4.13 -0.19
N GLY A 139 7.25 -4.94 0.02
CA GLY A 139 6.36 -4.92 1.16
C GLY A 139 6.08 -3.51 1.73
N LYS A 140 6.90 -3.07 2.69
CA LYS A 140 6.82 -1.71 3.26
C LYS A 140 6.98 -0.61 2.22
N GLY A 141 7.84 -0.80 1.23
CA GLY A 141 8.02 0.16 0.13
C GLY A 141 6.76 0.31 -0.73
N CYS A 142 6.01 -0.78 -0.95
CA CYS A 142 4.70 -0.69 -1.60
C CYS A 142 3.71 0.10 -0.75
N ARG A 143 3.65 -0.13 0.58
CA ARG A 143 2.78 0.64 1.50
C ARG A 143 3.16 2.11 1.54
N GLN A 144 4.46 2.41 1.56
CA GLN A 144 4.95 3.78 1.54
C GLN A 144 4.60 4.47 0.21
N MET A 145 4.81 3.80 -0.92
CA MET A 145 4.44 4.34 -2.24
C MET A 145 2.93 4.57 -2.35
N GLU A 146 2.10 3.66 -1.84
CA GLU A 146 0.65 3.83 -1.79
C GLU A 146 0.25 5.10 -1.04
N SER A 147 0.92 5.40 0.08
CA SER A 147 0.68 6.64 0.82
C SER A 147 1.05 7.90 0.01
N TYR A 148 2.12 7.83 -0.79
CA TYR A 148 2.49 8.92 -1.69
C TYR A 148 1.49 9.07 -2.83
N LEU A 149 1.07 7.97 -3.45
CA LEU A 149 0.06 7.99 -4.51
C LEU A 149 -1.26 8.59 -4.03
N LEU A 150 -1.72 8.23 -2.83
CA LEU A 150 -2.90 8.83 -2.20
C LEU A 150 -2.74 10.35 -2.03
N ALA A 151 -1.59 10.80 -1.53
CA ALA A 151 -1.31 12.23 -1.38
C ALA A 151 -1.23 12.99 -2.71
N GLN A 152 -0.86 12.29 -3.79
CA GLN A 152 -0.81 12.80 -5.16
C GLN A 152 -2.15 12.68 -5.90
N HIS A 153 -3.20 12.15 -5.27
CA HIS A 153 -4.49 11.79 -5.89
C HIS A 153 -4.34 10.85 -7.10
N ARG A 154 -3.39 9.92 -7.03
CA ARG A 154 -3.11 8.90 -8.05
C ARG A 154 -3.40 7.50 -7.50
N SER A 155 -3.79 6.60 -8.38
CA SER A 155 -3.91 5.18 -8.09
C SER A 155 -2.62 4.43 -8.47
N TRP A 156 -2.51 3.17 -8.02
CA TRP A 156 -1.50 2.24 -8.52
C TRP A 156 -1.56 2.06 -10.03
N TYR A 157 -2.78 2.06 -10.60
CA TYR A 157 -2.97 1.95 -12.04
C TYR A 157 -2.34 3.13 -12.79
N ASP A 158 -2.61 4.36 -12.34
CA ASP A 158 -2.05 5.57 -12.95
C ASP A 158 -0.53 5.53 -12.92
N PHE A 159 0.07 5.22 -11.77
CA PHE A 159 1.52 5.12 -11.62
C PHE A 159 2.13 4.03 -12.52
N LEU A 160 1.55 2.83 -12.55
CA LEU A 160 2.07 1.74 -13.37
C LEU A 160 1.93 2.04 -14.86
N MET A 161 0.85 2.69 -15.28
CA MET A 161 0.66 3.11 -16.67
C MET A 161 1.68 4.18 -17.06
N ASP A 162 1.89 5.21 -16.22
CA ASP A 162 2.91 6.23 -16.46
C ASP A 162 4.30 5.59 -16.61
N ALA A 163 4.65 4.70 -15.68
CA ALA A 163 5.93 3.99 -15.74
C ALA A 163 6.12 3.17 -17.02
N LEU A 164 5.06 2.50 -17.51
CA LEU A 164 5.12 1.71 -18.75
C LEU A 164 5.18 2.60 -19.99
N VAL A 165 4.45 3.71 -20.02
CA VAL A 165 4.49 4.70 -21.12
C VAL A 165 5.89 5.30 -21.25
N GLU A 166 6.58 5.55 -20.13
CA GLU A 166 7.96 6.04 -20.08
C GLU A 166 9.01 4.93 -20.36
N GLY A 167 8.58 3.81 -20.93
CA GLY A 167 9.44 2.71 -21.36
C GLY A 167 9.88 1.77 -20.22
N GLY A 168 9.26 1.87 -19.07
CA GLY A 168 9.47 0.94 -17.95
C GLY A 168 9.13 -0.49 -18.34
N VAL A 169 9.97 -1.43 -17.93
CA VAL A 169 9.76 -2.87 -18.12
C VAL A 169 9.53 -3.50 -16.77
N MET A 170 8.34 -4.06 -16.55
CA MET A 170 8.01 -4.78 -15.34
C MET A 170 8.91 -6.01 -15.20
N LYS A 171 9.70 -6.05 -14.14
CA LYS A 171 10.60 -7.18 -13.83
C LYS A 171 10.01 -8.11 -12.77
N ARG A 172 9.20 -7.55 -11.87
CA ARG A 172 8.47 -8.32 -10.86
C ARG A 172 7.25 -7.55 -10.38
N LEU A 173 6.15 -8.25 -10.23
CA LEU A 173 4.92 -7.76 -9.64
C LEU A 173 4.35 -8.89 -8.77
N ASP A 174 4.28 -8.66 -7.47
CA ASP A 174 3.65 -9.61 -6.55
C ASP A 174 2.34 -9.00 -6.06
N LEU A 175 1.28 -9.77 -6.18
CA LEU A 175 -0.03 -9.47 -5.62
C LEU A 175 -0.23 -10.35 -4.39
N ALA A 176 -0.68 -9.76 -3.31
CA ALA A 176 -1.10 -10.47 -2.12
C ALA A 176 -2.60 -10.26 -1.90
N ILE A 177 -3.24 -11.25 -1.34
CA ILE A 177 -4.63 -11.18 -0.89
C ILE A 177 -4.61 -11.21 0.63
N ASN A 178 -5.08 -10.12 1.25
CA ASN A 178 -5.32 -10.07 2.67
C ASN A 178 -6.71 -10.62 2.95
N ASP A 179 -6.79 -11.68 3.72
CA ASP A 179 -8.05 -12.23 4.22
C ASP A 179 -8.38 -11.57 5.56
N MET A 180 -9.24 -10.55 5.51
CA MET A 180 -9.61 -9.75 6.67
C MET A 180 -10.64 -10.44 7.56
N ALA A 181 -11.35 -11.41 7.04
CA ALA A 181 -12.42 -12.13 7.74
C ALA A 181 -12.07 -13.58 8.14
N GLY A 182 -10.94 -14.10 7.63
CA GLY A 182 -10.52 -15.48 7.88
C GLY A 182 -11.41 -16.49 7.14
N ILE A 183 -11.80 -16.15 5.90
CA ILE A 183 -12.67 -17.01 5.07
C ILE A 183 -11.88 -18.03 4.25
N LEU A 184 -10.58 -17.78 4.07
CA LEU A 184 -9.71 -18.69 3.33
C LEU A 184 -9.11 -19.72 4.30
N ASP A 185 -9.44 -21.00 4.08
CA ASP A 185 -8.74 -22.08 4.74
C ASP A 185 -7.40 -22.34 4.02
N ILE A 186 -6.36 -21.63 4.46
CA ILE A 186 -5.03 -21.71 3.84
C ILE A 186 -4.45 -23.15 3.91
N PRO A 187 -4.56 -23.90 5.04
CA PRO A 187 -4.18 -25.31 5.08
C PRO A 187 -4.88 -26.15 4.01
N GLU A 188 -6.20 -26.07 3.88
CA GLU A 188 -6.96 -26.80 2.88
C GLU A 188 -6.56 -26.41 1.44
N LEU A 189 -6.41 -25.11 1.17
CA LEU A 189 -5.94 -24.61 -0.14
C LEU A 189 -4.55 -25.14 -0.48
N THR A 190 -3.65 -25.16 0.52
CA THR A 190 -2.30 -25.69 0.35
C THR A 190 -2.34 -27.20 0.04
N GLU A 191 -3.17 -27.97 0.73
CA GLU A 191 -3.34 -29.40 0.49
C GLU A 191 -3.88 -29.67 -0.92
N LYS A 192 -4.92 -28.95 -1.36
CA LYS A 192 -5.45 -29.03 -2.73
C LYS A 192 -4.40 -28.71 -3.79
N CYS A 193 -3.57 -27.69 -3.55
CA CYS A 193 -2.47 -27.37 -4.47
C CYS A 193 -1.41 -28.49 -4.51
N ASN A 194 -1.07 -29.09 -3.37
CA ASN A 194 -0.12 -30.20 -3.29
C ASN A 194 -0.61 -31.48 -4.00
N HIS A 195 -1.92 -31.68 -4.01
CA HIS A 195 -2.56 -32.80 -4.70
C HIS A 195 -2.91 -32.53 -6.16
N GLU A 196 -2.45 -31.39 -6.70
CA GLU A 196 -2.74 -30.98 -8.10
C GLU A 196 -4.25 -30.82 -8.40
N GLU A 197 -5.06 -30.56 -7.37
CA GLU A 197 -6.51 -30.36 -7.50
C GLU A 197 -6.88 -28.95 -7.96
N CYS A 198 -5.90 -28.04 -8.06
CA CYS A 198 -6.12 -26.68 -8.53
C CYS A 198 -5.75 -26.55 -10.01
N ILE A 199 -6.65 -25.92 -10.78
CA ILE A 199 -6.36 -25.52 -12.16
C ILE A 199 -5.58 -24.21 -12.11
N SER A 200 -4.31 -24.24 -12.54
CA SER A 200 -3.45 -23.08 -12.53
C SER A 200 -2.62 -22.99 -13.80
N VAL A 201 -2.41 -21.78 -14.29
CA VAL A 201 -1.43 -21.46 -15.33
C VAL A 201 -0.05 -21.15 -14.75
N PHE A 202 0.10 -21.15 -13.42
CA PHE A 202 1.38 -20.93 -12.76
C PHE A 202 2.32 -22.14 -12.99
N ARG A 203 3.59 -21.83 -13.24
CA ARG A 203 4.61 -22.87 -13.47
C ARG A 203 5.02 -23.61 -12.21
N SER A 204 4.86 -22.96 -11.06
CA SER A 204 5.15 -23.54 -9.75
C SER A 204 4.44 -22.77 -8.65
N PHE A 205 4.22 -23.39 -7.52
CA PHE A 205 3.83 -22.73 -6.28
C PHE A 205 4.75 -23.17 -5.14
N LYS A 206 4.77 -22.41 -4.05
CA LYS A 206 5.47 -22.77 -2.82
C LYS A 206 4.55 -22.44 -1.65
N SER A 207 4.41 -23.40 -0.72
CA SER A 207 3.83 -23.20 0.59
C SER A 207 4.94 -22.98 1.62
N TYR A 208 4.73 -22.08 2.58
CA TYR A 208 5.67 -21.76 3.64
C TYR A 208 5.03 -22.01 5.00
#